data_d23b57cc203ab7e8336c2d934c1854cd
#
_entry.id   d23b57cc203ab7e8336c2d934c1854cd
#
_cell.length_a   1.000
_cell.length_b   1.000
_cell.length_c   1.000
_cell.angle_alpha   90.00
_cell.angle_beta   90.00
_cell.angle_gamma   90.00
#
_symmetry.space_group_name_H-M   'P 1'
#
loop_
_entity.id
_entity.type
_entity.pdbx_description
1 polymer ?
#
loop_
_entity_poly.entity_id
_entity_poly.type
_entity_poly.pdbx_seq_one_letter_code
_entity_poly.pdbx_strand_id
1 'polypeptide(L)' 'MSRIKDLRKEKGYTQVKIQMMTGIDQSDYSKIESGKRYFTFEQCRKLAIALDTSMDYLAGLTDEKKPYPRNDSN' A
#
# COMPACT_ATOMS: atom_id res chain seq x y z
N MET A 1 -5.40 13.40 -1.36
CA MET A 1 -5.03 12.75 -0.10
C MET A 1 -4.62 11.31 -0.39
N SER A 2 -3.52 10.85 0.20
CA SER A 2 -3.01 9.51 -0.09
C SER A 2 -3.18 8.60 1.13
N ARG A 3 -4.00 7.57 0.98
CA ARG A 3 -4.17 6.56 2.02
C ARG A 3 -2.89 5.76 2.25
N ILE A 4 -2.12 5.59 1.18
CA ILE A 4 -0.83 4.89 1.26
C ILE A 4 0.13 5.65 2.15
N LYS A 5 0.27 6.96 1.91
CA LYS A 5 1.16 7.79 2.71
C LYS A 5 0.72 7.84 4.16
N ASP A 6 -0.59 7.98 4.40
CA ASP A 6 -1.12 8.04 5.76
C ASP A 6 -0.84 6.76 6.52
N LEU A 7 -1.09 5.60 5.92
CA LEU A 7 -0.81 4.33 6.57
C LEU A 7 0.67 4.12 6.80
N ARG A 8 1.50 4.51 5.83
CA ARG A 8 2.95 4.40 5.99
C ARG A 8 3.42 5.17 7.21
N LYS A 9 2.92 6.40 7.36
CA LYS A 9 3.31 7.25 8.49
C LYS A 9 2.78 6.70 9.81
N GLU A 10 1.56 6.18 9.82
CA GLU A 10 1.02 5.55 11.03
C GLU A 10 1.90 4.42 11.52
N LYS A 11 2.50 3.67 10.60
CA LYS A 11 3.36 2.54 10.95
C LYS A 11 4.79 2.95 11.23
N GLY A 12 5.12 4.22 11.02
CA GLY A 12 6.48 4.70 11.23
C GLY A 12 7.45 4.22 10.15
N TYR A 13 6.95 3.85 8.98
CA TYR A 13 7.80 3.37 7.90
C TYR A 13 8.30 4.52 7.04
N THR A 14 9.54 4.39 6.55
CA THR A 14 10.06 5.30 5.54
C THR A 14 9.62 4.82 4.15
N GLN A 15 9.74 5.69 3.15
CA GLN A 15 9.48 5.27 1.77
C GLN A 15 10.43 4.14 1.36
N VAL A 16 11.70 4.22 1.78
CA VAL A 16 12.66 3.17 1.48
C VAL A 16 12.20 1.83 2.05
N LYS A 17 11.66 1.84 3.27
CA LYS A 17 11.16 0.61 3.88
C LYS A 17 10.07 -0.03 3.03
N ILE A 18 9.12 0.78 2.56
CA ILE A 18 8.04 0.27 1.72
C ILE A 18 8.58 -0.28 0.40
N GLN A 19 9.55 0.40 -0.20
CA GLN A 19 10.18 -0.09 -1.42
C GLN A 19 10.83 -1.44 -1.21
N MET A 20 11.52 -1.61 -0.10
CA MET A 20 12.14 -2.89 0.23
C MET A 20 11.12 -4.00 0.45
N MET A 21 9.99 -3.68 1.08
CA MET A 21 8.95 -4.66 1.36
C MET A 21 8.18 -5.08 0.11
N THR A 22 8.04 -4.19 -0.85
CA THR A 22 7.18 -4.41 -2.02
C THR A 22 7.96 -4.67 -3.30
N GLY A 23 9.22 -4.25 -3.37
CA GLY A 23 9.98 -4.30 -4.60
C GLY A 23 9.56 -3.26 -5.63
N ILE A 24 8.70 -2.32 -5.27
CA ILE A 24 8.28 -1.27 -6.19
C ILE A 24 9.43 -0.28 -6.33
N ASP A 25 9.71 0.09 -7.58
CA ASP A 25 10.75 1.04 -7.90
C ASP A 25 10.49 2.40 -7.24
N GLN A 26 11.55 3.10 -6.83
CA GLN A 26 11.43 4.37 -6.12
C GLN A 26 10.62 5.40 -6.92
N SER A 27 10.90 5.52 -8.19
CA SER A 27 10.21 6.48 -9.04
C SER A 27 8.73 6.20 -9.10
N ASP A 28 8.36 4.93 -9.30
CA ASP A 28 6.98 4.51 -9.33
C ASP A 28 6.30 4.71 -7.98
N TYR A 29 6.96 4.28 -6.92
CA TYR A 29 6.35 4.41 -5.59
C TYR A 29 6.10 5.86 -5.22
N SER A 30 7.07 6.73 -5.51
CA SER A 30 6.94 8.15 -5.22
C SER A 30 5.74 8.76 -5.94
N LYS A 31 5.54 8.38 -7.21
CA LYS A 31 4.40 8.86 -7.98
C LYS A 31 3.08 8.32 -7.45
N ILE A 32 3.06 7.06 -7.05
CA ILE A 32 1.86 6.45 -6.47
C ILE A 32 1.50 7.15 -5.16
N GLU A 33 2.48 7.36 -4.29
CA GLU A 33 2.23 7.97 -2.98
C GLU A 33 1.75 9.42 -3.13
N SER A 34 2.28 10.14 -4.11
CA SER A 34 1.89 11.55 -4.32
C SER A 34 0.60 11.70 -5.14
N GLY A 35 0.04 10.59 -5.61
CA GLY A 35 -1.19 10.63 -6.39
C GLY A 35 -0.98 10.97 -7.85
N LYS A 36 0.26 11.00 -8.33
CA LYS A 36 0.55 11.34 -9.74
C LYS A 36 0.27 10.19 -10.69
N ARG A 37 0.18 8.97 -10.17
CA ARG A 37 -0.23 7.83 -10.98
C ARG A 37 -0.94 6.82 -10.09
N TYR A 38 -1.78 6.00 -10.71
CA TYR A 38 -2.43 4.91 -9.99
C TYR A 38 -1.49 3.71 -9.91
N PHE A 39 -1.67 2.92 -8.85
CA PHE A 39 -0.99 1.64 -8.75
C PHE A 39 -1.63 0.63 -9.69
N THR A 40 -0.84 -0.34 -10.12
CA THR A 40 -1.36 -1.51 -10.83
C THR A 40 -2.03 -2.44 -9.82
N PHE A 41 -2.77 -3.43 -10.31
CA PHE A 41 -3.36 -4.44 -9.43
C PHE A 41 -2.28 -5.10 -8.55
N GLU A 42 -1.17 -5.50 -9.15
CA GLU A 42 -0.10 -6.18 -8.42
C GLU A 42 0.55 -5.25 -7.39
N GLN A 43 0.76 -3.99 -7.75
CA GLN A 43 1.30 -3.02 -6.81
C GLN A 43 0.34 -2.79 -5.65
N CYS A 44 -0.96 -2.71 -5.93
CA CYS A 44 -1.97 -2.57 -4.88
C CYS A 44 -1.94 -3.75 -3.93
N ARG A 45 -1.85 -4.97 -4.45
CA ARG A 45 -1.77 -6.19 -3.65
C ARG A 45 -0.56 -6.16 -2.72
N LYS A 46 0.59 -5.81 -3.28
CA LYS A 46 1.83 -5.75 -2.50
C LYS A 46 1.78 -4.66 -1.43
N LEU A 47 1.24 -3.50 -1.77
CA LEU A 47 1.11 -2.41 -0.82
C LEU A 47 0.12 -2.74 0.30
N ALA A 48 -0.96 -3.43 -0.03
CA ALA A 48 -1.94 -3.83 0.98
C ALA A 48 -1.30 -4.78 2.00
N ILE A 49 -0.47 -5.71 1.54
CA ILE A 49 0.23 -6.63 2.43
C ILE A 49 1.24 -5.87 3.29
N ALA A 50 2.04 -5.01 2.66
CA ALA A 50 3.09 -4.28 3.37
C ALA A 50 2.51 -3.33 4.42
N LEU A 51 1.37 -2.72 4.12
CA LEU A 51 0.73 -1.75 5.03
C LEU A 51 -0.32 -2.39 5.93
N ASP A 52 -0.48 -3.70 5.85
CA ASP A 52 -1.42 -4.46 6.67
C ASP A 52 -2.84 -3.91 6.55
N THR A 53 -3.30 -3.77 5.32
CA THR A 53 -4.64 -3.28 5.01
C THR A 53 -5.20 -4.08 3.84
N SER A 54 -6.39 -3.70 3.37
CA SER A 54 -7.02 -4.34 2.22
C SER A 54 -6.78 -3.54 0.95
N MET A 55 -6.86 -4.22 -0.18
CA MET A 55 -6.81 -3.55 -1.48
C MET A 55 -8.01 -2.61 -1.63
N ASP A 56 -9.17 -3.01 -1.10
CA ASP A 56 -10.36 -2.18 -1.14
C ASP A 56 -10.14 -0.84 -0.42
N TYR A 57 -9.47 -0.87 0.72
CA TYR A 57 -9.18 0.36 1.42
C TYR A 57 -8.25 1.27 0.60
N LEU A 58 -7.21 0.69 0.02
CA LEU A 58 -6.28 1.48 -0.80
C LEU A 58 -6.94 2.03 -2.05
N ALA A 59 -7.89 1.29 -2.60
CA ALA A 59 -8.62 1.71 -3.81
C ALA A 59 -9.77 2.68 -3.51
N GLY A 60 -10.05 2.94 -2.22
CA GLY A 60 -11.10 3.87 -1.86
C GLY A 60 -12.51 3.26 -1.87
N LEU A 61 -12.62 1.95 -1.89
CA LEU A 61 -13.90 1.26 -1.94
C LEU A 61 -14.50 1.02 -0.55
N THR A 62 -13.71 1.17 0.49
CA THR A 62 -14.16 1.02 1.86
C THR A 62 -13.36 1.95 2.76
N ASP A 63 -13.91 2.31 3.91
CA ASP A 63 -13.19 3.07 4.93
C ASP A 63 -12.61 2.17 6.02
N GLU A 64 -12.81 0.85 5.91
CA GLU A 64 -12.28 -0.08 6.90
C GLU A 64 -10.82 -0.38 6.58
N LYS A 65 -9.93 0.01 7.50
CA LYS A 65 -8.48 -0.18 7.33
C LYS A 65 -8.02 -1.60 7.57
N LYS A 66 -8.76 -2.38 8.36
CA LYS A 66 -8.34 -3.73 8.72
C LYS A 66 -8.29 -4.61 7.48
N PRO A 67 -7.25 -5.42 7.35
CA PRO A 67 -7.20 -6.35 6.22
C PRO A 67 -8.24 -7.44 6.37
N TYR A 68 -8.67 -8.00 5.24
CA TYR A 68 -9.48 -9.21 5.28
C TYR A 68 -8.62 -10.35 5.84
N PRO A 69 -9.27 -11.37 6.43
CA PRO A 69 -8.52 -12.57 6.82
C PRO A 69 -7.74 -13.11 5.62
N ARG A 70 -6.45 -13.36 5.83
CA ARG A 70 -5.59 -13.83 4.77
C ARG A 70 -5.54 -15.34 4.76
N ASN A 71 -5.33 -15.89 3.58
CA ASN A 71 -5.15 -17.31 3.42
C ASN A 71 -3.72 -17.65 3.81
N ASP A 72 -3.54 -18.37 4.90
CA ASP A 72 -2.23 -18.76 5.43
C ASP A 72 -1.77 -20.12 4.95
N SER A 73 -2.55 -20.78 4.12
CA SER A 73 -2.25 -22.14 3.69
C SER A 73 -1.16 -22.22 2.64
N ASN A 74 -0.62 -21.12 2.26
CA ASN A 74 0.41 -21.07 1.21
C ASN A 74 1.79 -21.25 1.77
#